data_a5280d1e27ea8dda2375041738ceecae
#
_entry.id   a5280d1e27ea8dda2375041738ceecae
#
_cell.length_a   1.000
_cell.length_b   1.000
_cell.length_c   1.000
_cell.angle_alpha   90.00
_cell.angle_beta   90.00
_cell.angle_gamma   90.00
#
_symmetry.space_group_name_H-M   'P 1'
#
loop_
_entity.id
_entity.type
_entity.pdbx_description
1 polymer ?
#
loop_
_entity_poly.entity_id
_entity_poly.type
_entity_poly.pdbx_seq_one_letter_code
_entity_poly.pdbx_strand_id
1 'polypeptide(L)'
;MWKETDNKLTRSFEFKDFRAAMTFMNNVADVAEELNHHPWWSNVYNKVEIELTTHDAGNTVTDKDVELARRIDQLYDELMV
;
A
#
# COMPACT_ATOMS: atom_id res chain seq x y z
N MET A 1 7.39 -5.97 5.80
CA MET A 1 8.37 -4.98 5.30
C MET A 1 8.30 -4.92 3.79
N TRP A 2 8.59 -3.75 3.24
CA TRP A 2 8.55 -3.59 1.80
C TRP A 2 9.77 -4.23 1.15
N LYS A 3 9.54 -4.92 0.03
CA LYS A 3 10.61 -5.44 -0.82
C LYS A 3 10.65 -4.64 -2.11
N GLU A 4 11.84 -4.36 -2.60
CA GLU A 4 11.99 -3.73 -3.91
C GLU A 4 12.40 -4.82 -4.89
N THR A 5 11.51 -5.11 -5.84
CA THR A 5 11.67 -6.21 -6.80
C THR A 5 11.00 -5.80 -8.11
N ASP A 6 11.66 -6.04 -9.24
CA ASP A 6 11.11 -5.75 -10.57
C ASP A 6 10.63 -4.31 -10.70
N ASN A 7 11.41 -3.37 -10.16
CA ASN A 7 11.14 -1.93 -10.23
C ASN A 7 9.87 -1.51 -9.51
N LYS A 8 9.51 -2.21 -8.42
CA LYS A 8 8.37 -1.83 -7.59
C LYS A 8 8.62 -2.21 -6.14
N LEU A 9 7.89 -1.54 -5.24
CA LEU A 9 7.86 -1.89 -3.83
C LEU A 9 6.66 -2.80 -3.60
N THR A 10 6.86 -3.91 -2.91
CA THR A 10 5.75 -4.84 -2.62
C THR A 10 5.71 -5.17 -1.14
N ARG A 11 4.49 -5.32 -0.61
CA ARG A 11 4.29 -5.75 0.77
C ARG A 11 2.93 -6.42 0.90
N SER A 12 2.87 -7.46 1.73
CA SER A 12 1.62 -8.15 2.08
C SER A 12 1.23 -7.78 3.50
N PHE A 13 -0.08 -7.66 3.74
CA PHE A 13 -0.63 -7.31 5.05
C PHE A 13 -1.68 -8.33 5.43
N GLU A 14 -1.75 -8.67 6.71
CA GLU A 14 -2.73 -9.61 7.22
C GLU A 14 -3.50 -8.99 8.38
N PHE A 15 -4.81 -9.22 8.42
CA PHE A 15 -5.70 -8.63 9.41
C PHE A 15 -6.48 -9.74 10.12
N LYS A 16 -7.25 -9.38 11.15
CA LYS A 16 -8.04 -10.36 11.88
C LYS A 16 -9.23 -10.88 11.08
N ASP A 17 -9.77 -10.04 10.16
CA ASP A 17 -10.93 -10.42 9.36
C ASP A 17 -11.03 -9.52 8.13
N PHE A 18 -12.06 -9.78 7.31
CA PHE A 18 -12.27 -9.02 6.07
C PHE A 18 -12.60 -7.56 6.34
N ARG A 19 -13.40 -7.29 7.37
CA ARG A 19 -13.80 -5.91 7.67
C ARG A 19 -12.60 -5.05 8.04
N ALA A 20 -11.66 -5.61 8.81
CA ALA A 20 -10.44 -4.88 9.16
C ALA A 20 -9.57 -4.62 7.91
N ALA A 21 -9.49 -5.61 7.01
CA ALA A 21 -8.78 -5.41 5.74
C ALA A 21 -9.41 -4.30 4.93
N MET A 22 -10.75 -4.25 4.86
CA MET A 22 -11.44 -3.20 4.09
C MET A 22 -11.26 -1.82 4.73
N THR A 23 -11.26 -1.73 6.06
CA THR A 23 -11.00 -0.46 6.74
C THR A 23 -9.60 0.05 6.36
N PHE A 24 -8.62 -0.83 6.38
CA PHE A 24 -7.26 -0.48 5.97
C PHE A 24 -7.22 0.01 4.51
N MET A 25 -7.86 -0.73 3.60
CA MET A 25 -7.85 -0.36 2.19
C MET A 25 -8.54 0.98 1.95
N ASN A 26 -9.64 1.26 2.64
CA ASN A 26 -10.30 2.55 2.53
C ASN A 26 -9.39 3.68 3.01
N ASN A 27 -8.67 3.47 4.10
CA ASN A 27 -7.74 4.49 4.61
C ASN A 27 -6.56 4.69 3.64
N VAL A 28 -6.07 3.62 3.03
CA VAL A 28 -5.02 3.73 2.02
C VAL A 28 -5.54 4.49 0.81
N ALA A 29 -6.79 4.25 0.42
CA ALA A 29 -7.39 4.97 -0.72
C ALA A 29 -7.39 6.48 -0.48
N ASP A 30 -7.73 6.91 0.74
CA ASP A 30 -7.74 8.34 1.08
C ASP A 30 -6.34 8.95 0.95
N VAL A 31 -5.31 8.24 1.42
CA VAL A 31 -3.94 8.71 1.32
C VAL A 31 -3.48 8.74 -0.13
N ALA A 32 -3.82 7.71 -0.90
CA ALA A 32 -3.46 7.65 -2.32
C ALA A 32 -4.05 8.84 -3.08
N GLU A 33 -5.29 9.21 -2.77
CA GLU A 33 -5.91 10.38 -3.39
C GLU A 33 -5.24 11.67 -2.94
N GLU A 34 -4.89 11.78 -1.67
CA GLU A 34 -4.19 12.95 -1.14
C GLU A 34 -2.85 13.15 -1.85
N LEU A 35 -2.09 12.09 -2.05
CA LEU A 35 -0.78 12.13 -2.69
C LEU A 35 -0.87 12.08 -4.21
N ASN A 36 -2.05 11.86 -4.75
CA ASN A 36 -2.28 11.68 -6.19
C ASN A 36 -1.34 10.60 -6.75
N HIS A 37 -1.21 9.49 -6.02
CA HIS A 37 -0.35 8.38 -6.40
C HIS A 37 -1.02 7.10 -5.94
N HIS A 38 -1.36 6.21 -6.88
CA HIS A 38 -2.28 5.10 -6.61
C HIS A 38 -1.56 3.76 -6.64
N PRO A 39 -1.87 2.87 -5.69
CA PRO A 39 -1.25 1.55 -5.64
C PRO A 39 -1.92 0.56 -6.59
N TRP A 40 -1.18 -0.47 -6.98
CA TRP A 40 -1.79 -1.71 -7.42
C TRP A 40 -2.01 -2.56 -6.19
N TRP A 41 -3.19 -3.16 -6.04
CA TRP A 41 -3.44 -3.99 -4.88
C TRP A 41 -4.41 -5.12 -5.17
N SER A 42 -4.39 -6.15 -4.30
CA SER A 42 -5.35 -7.23 -4.33
C SER A 42 -5.74 -7.58 -2.91
N ASN A 43 -6.93 -8.17 -2.77
CA ASN A 43 -7.46 -8.55 -1.47
C ASN A 43 -8.14 -9.91 -1.57
N VAL A 44 -7.82 -10.79 -0.63
CA VAL A 44 -8.55 -12.04 -0.41
C VAL A 44 -8.80 -12.14 1.09
N TYR A 45 -10.07 -12.04 1.48
CA TYR A 45 -10.51 -12.12 2.87
C TYR A 45 -9.73 -11.16 3.77
N ASN A 46 -8.83 -11.68 4.62
CA ASN A 46 -8.06 -10.86 5.58
C ASN A 46 -6.67 -10.48 5.07
N LYS A 47 -6.37 -10.73 3.81
CA LYS A 47 -5.04 -10.48 3.25
C LYS A 47 -5.12 -9.41 2.17
N VAL A 48 -4.12 -8.51 2.20
CA VAL A 48 -4.01 -7.43 1.21
C VAL A 48 -2.58 -7.42 0.71
N GLU A 49 -2.42 -7.43 -0.63
CA GLU A 49 -1.10 -7.24 -1.24
C GLU A 49 -1.07 -5.91 -1.96
N ILE A 50 0.02 -5.17 -1.78
CA ILE A 50 0.17 -3.85 -2.39
C ILE A 50 1.48 -3.80 -3.17
N GLU A 51 1.41 -3.24 -4.38
CA GLU A 51 2.58 -2.97 -5.21
C GLU A 51 2.58 -1.50 -5.59
N LEU A 52 3.74 -0.86 -5.46
CA LEU A 52 3.90 0.56 -5.76
C LEU A 52 4.98 0.76 -6.81
N THR A 53 4.66 1.53 -7.83
CA THR A 53 5.62 1.94 -8.85
C THR A 53 5.14 3.25 -9.47
N THR A 54 6.02 4.01 -10.08
CA THR A 54 5.66 5.27 -10.70
C THR A 54 5.67 5.11 -12.21
N HIS A 55 4.49 5.08 -12.82
CA HIS A 55 4.34 4.87 -14.27
C HIS A 55 4.99 5.99 -15.07
N ASP A 56 4.82 7.23 -14.64
CA ASP A 56 5.34 8.39 -15.36
C ASP A 56 6.87 8.42 -15.40
N ALA A 57 7.52 7.71 -14.49
CA ALA A 57 8.98 7.61 -14.44
C ALA A 57 9.50 6.36 -15.13
N GLY A 58 8.69 5.72 -15.97
CA GLY A 58 9.07 4.49 -16.68
C GLY A 58 8.89 3.24 -15.86
N ASN A 59 7.90 3.21 -15.00
CA ASN A 59 7.58 2.03 -14.16
C ASN A 59 8.75 1.68 -13.24
N THR A 60 9.21 2.67 -12.47
CA THR A 60 10.29 2.46 -11.50
C THR A 60 9.90 3.09 -10.17
N VAL A 61 10.59 2.69 -9.10
CA VAL A 61 10.36 3.23 -7.77
C VAL A 61 10.92 4.65 -7.69
N THR A 62 10.11 5.58 -7.20
CA THR A 62 10.52 6.96 -6.98
C THR A 62 10.15 7.39 -5.56
N ASP A 63 10.46 8.64 -5.21
CA ASP A 63 10.10 9.20 -3.91
C ASP A 63 8.60 9.15 -3.66
N LYS A 64 7.78 9.18 -4.71
CA LYS A 64 6.32 9.06 -4.56
C LYS A 64 5.94 7.72 -3.96
N ASP A 65 6.61 6.65 -4.39
CA ASP A 65 6.34 5.31 -3.87
C ASP A 65 6.83 5.16 -2.44
N VAL A 66 7.99 5.73 -2.14
CA VAL A 66 8.55 5.68 -0.79
C VAL A 66 7.65 6.42 0.19
N GLU A 67 7.14 7.59 -0.20
CA GLU A 67 6.24 8.36 0.66
C GLU A 67 4.93 7.61 0.88
N LEU A 68 4.34 7.05 -0.18
CA LEU A 68 3.11 6.29 -0.04
C LEU A 68 3.33 5.06 0.85
N ALA A 69 4.43 4.34 0.66
CA ALA A 69 4.75 3.17 1.49
C ALA A 69 4.85 3.56 2.97
N ARG A 70 5.49 4.69 3.27
CA ARG A 70 5.63 5.17 4.63
C ARG A 70 4.26 5.48 5.25
N ARG A 71 3.37 6.13 4.49
CA ARG A 71 2.04 6.46 4.95
C ARG A 71 1.19 5.20 5.16
N ILE A 72 1.33 4.23 4.27
CA ILE A 72 0.63 2.95 4.40
C ILE A 72 1.08 2.22 5.66
N ASP A 73 2.38 2.22 5.94
CA ASP A 73 2.90 1.57 7.15
C ASP A 73 2.33 2.22 8.41
N GLN A 74 2.22 3.55 8.43
CA GLN A 74 1.62 4.25 9.57
C GLN A 74 0.17 3.81 9.78
N LEU A 75 -0.60 3.71 8.70
CA LEU A 75 -1.99 3.28 8.80
C LEU A 75 -2.10 1.85 9.33
N TYR A 76 -1.23 0.97 8.88
CA TYR A 76 -1.23 -0.41 9.33
C TYR A 76 -0.91 -0.49 10.83
N ASP A 77 0.14 0.23 11.26
CA ASP A 77 0.54 0.24 12.66
C ASP A 77 -0.59 0.76 13.56
N GLU A 78 -1.31 1.79 13.13
CA GLU A 78 -2.41 2.36 13.88
C GLU A 78 -3.56 1.37 14.04
N LEU A 79 -3.82 0.57 13.01
CA LEU A 79 -4.88 -0.43 13.06
C LEU A 79 -4.52 -1.62 13.94
N MET A 80 -3.24 -1.92 14.07
CA MET A 80 -2.76 -3.09 14.79
C MET A 80 -2.47 -2.81 16.27
N VAL A 81 -2.64 -1.59 16.72
CA VAL A 81 -2.43 -1.21 18.13
C VAL A 81 -3.63 -1.59 18.99
#